data_7a3b98e49ac37a40d59702b82a147e8d
#
_entry.id   7a3b98e49ac37a40d59702b82a147e8d
#
_cell.length_a   1.000
_cell.length_b   1.000
_cell.length_c   1.000
_cell.angle_alpha   90.00
_cell.angle_beta   90.00
_cell.angle_gamma   90.00
#
_symmetry.space_group_name_H-M   'P 1'
#
loop_
_entity.id
_entity.type
_entity.pdbx_description
1 polymer ?
#
loop_
_entity_poly.entity_id
_entity_poly.type
_entity_poly.pdbx_seq_one_letter_code
_entity_poly.pdbx_strand_id
1 'polypeptide(L)'
;MAKQKGPLKYVGTIGDIRHFKIKGQEGFFAGMVGGPTDTQVKTAPEFQRTRENMSEFGGCAKAGKSIRVAMSEVLNGMTDPQCTGRLTSIMKKINLEDGTEARGERKVEISTQRTYLHGFGFDKNISFASISYVPYLLNHSVDRLTSNFTTLTATPASSINAPAGATHFRYINAIGVVSDFAFNAATGTYEPTNPELNELSNTTYGAYSPLNAAYAGEVLDASLPVGTVMTADVSVLQCIGIE
;
A
#
# COMPACT_ATOMS: atom_id res chain seq x y z
N MET A 1 29.37 5.70 -24.87
CA MET A 1 28.98 4.28 -24.80
C MET A 1 29.57 3.59 -26.03
N ALA A 2 30.17 2.42 -25.88
CA ALA A 2 30.70 1.61 -26.97
C ALA A 2 29.80 0.38 -27.20
N LYS A 3 29.60 -0.02 -28.45
CA LYS A 3 28.90 -1.26 -28.80
C LYS A 3 29.91 -2.42 -28.78
N GLN A 4 29.58 -3.51 -28.06
CA GLN A 4 30.42 -4.69 -28.02
C GLN A 4 30.40 -5.37 -29.39
N LYS A 5 31.59 -5.50 -29.98
CA LYS A 5 31.82 -6.22 -31.23
C LYS A 5 32.65 -7.47 -30.93
N GLY A 6 32.25 -8.60 -31.41
CA GLY A 6 32.97 -9.86 -31.21
C GLY A 6 32.04 -11.03 -30.88
N PRO A 7 32.57 -12.26 -30.81
CA PRO A 7 31.77 -13.46 -30.59
C PRO A 7 31.26 -13.57 -29.13
N LEU A 8 31.98 -13.03 -28.15
CA LEU A 8 31.60 -13.03 -26.76
C LEU A 8 30.92 -11.71 -26.39
N LYS A 9 29.69 -11.79 -25.92
CA LYS A 9 28.89 -10.66 -25.47
C LYS A 9 28.31 -11.00 -24.07
N TYR A 10 28.51 -10.12 -23.13
CA TYR A 10 28.06 -10.34 -21.75
C TYR A 10 27.37 -9.11 -21.17
N VAL A 11 26.62 -9.31 -20.10
CA VAL A 11 25.97 -8.26 -19.31
C VAL A 11 26.49 -8.38 -17.89
N GLY A 12 26.82 -7.25 -17.28
CA GLY A 12 27.41 -7.17 -15.94
C GLY A 12 28.49 -6.11 -15.87
N THR A 13 29.17 -6.02 -14.72
CA THR A 13 30.24 -5.05 -14.50
C THR A 13 31.56 -5.80 -14.31
N ILE A 14 32.60 -5.38 -15.05
CA ILE A 14 33.97 -5.90 -14.91
C ILE A 14 34.87 -4.69 -14.68
N GLY A 15 35.44 -4.61 -13.48
CA GLY A 15 36.19 -3.43 -13.06
C GLY A 15 35.29 -2.18 -13.15
N ASP A 16 35.79 -1.14 -13.80
CA ASP A 16 35.07 0.13 -13.98
C ASP A 16 34.21 0.17 -15.25
N ILE A 17 34.04 -0.96 -15.93
CA ILE A 17 33.27 -1.04 -17.17
C ILE A 17 31.99 -1.82 -16.93
N ARG A 18 30.86 -1.16 -17.16
CA ARG A 18 29.52 -1.76 -17.14
C ARG A 18 29.11 -2.19 -18.54
N HIS A 19 28.69 -3.43 -18.66
CA HIS A 19 28.16 -4.03 -19.87
C HIS A 19 26.65 -4.24 -19.75
N PHE A 20 25.85 -3.79 -20.71
CA PHE A 20 24.40 -3.79 -20.60
C PHE A 20 23.70 -3.87 -21.96
N LYS A 21 22.40 -4.20 -21.92
CA LYS A 21 21.49 -4.05 -23.06
C LYS A 21 20.59 -2.84 -22.85
N ILE A 22 20.26 -2.14 -23.92
CA ILE A 22 19.26 -1.06 -23.90
C ILE A 22 17.98 -1.62 -24.49
N LYS A 23 16.86 -1.46 -23.77
CA LYS A 23 15.55 -1.88 -24.25
C LYS A 23 15.19 -1.12 -25.52
N GLY A 24 14.82 -1.84 -26.58
CA GLY A 24 14.49 -1.25 -27.89
C GLY A 24 15.69 -0.96 -28.80
N GLN A 25 16.91 -1.30 -28.39
CA GLN A 25 18.10 -1.21 -29.22
C GLN A 25 18.78 -2.56 -29.41
N GLU A 26 19.15 -2.89 -30.64
CA GLU A 26 19.89 -4.11 -30.92
C GLU A 26 21.37 -3.97 -30.54
N GLY A 27 21.87 -4.97 -29.82
CA GLY A 27 23.27 -5.12 -29.44
C GLY A 27 23.52 -5.06 -27.95
N PHE A 28 24.81 -5.19 -27.62
CA PHE A 28 25.35 -5.11 -26.30
C PHE A 28 26.23 -3.89 -26.18
N PHE A 29 26.14 -3.17 -25.12
CA PHE A 29 26.82 -1.90 -24.92
C PHE A 29 27.79 -1.99 -23.75
N ALA A 30 28.84 -1.21 -23.80
CA ALA A 30 29.77 -1.03 -22.71
C ALA A 30 29.92 0.48 -22.42
N GLY A 31 30.06 0.83 -21.17
CA GLY A 31 30.31 2.18 -20.70
C GLY A 31 31.03 2.15 -19.38
N MET A 32 31.75 3.20 -19.07
CA MET A 32 32.33 3.31 -17.73
C MET A 32 31.22 3.37 -16.68
N VAL A 33 31.48 2.80 -15.52
CA VAL A 33 30.65 2.99 -14.33
C VAL A 33 30.80 4.46 -13.95
N GLY A 34 29.75 5.24 -14.21
CA GLY A 34 29.72 6.67 -13.93
C GLY A 34 28.68 6.97 -12.87
N GLY A 35 28.70 8.18 -12.40
CA GLY A 35 27.80 8.68 -11.35
C GLY A 35 28.56 9.01 -10.07
N PRO A 36 27.89 9.69 -9.12
CA PRO A 36 28.51 10.03 -7.83
C PRO A 36 28.75 8.77 -7.01
N THR A 37 29.80 8.81 -6.21
CA THR A 37 30.05 7.76 -5.21
C THR A 37 29.03 7.86 -4.06
N ASP A 38 28.84 6.76 -3.34
CA ASP A 38 27.97 6.74 -2.16
C ASP A 38 28.35 7.83 -1.14
N THR A 39 29.66 8.02 -0.92
CA THR A 39 30.19 9.08 -0.04
C THR A 39 29.79 10.47 -0.56
N GLN A 40 29.94 10.74 -1.85
CA GLN A 40 29.55 12.02 -2.45
C GLN A 40 28.05 12.29 -2.26
N VAL A 41 27.19 11.30 -2.53
CA VAL A 41 25.75 11.44 -2.32
C VAL A 41 25.43 11.77 -0.85
N LYS A 42 26.13 11.15 0.09
CA LYS A 42 25.90 11.34 1.53
C LYS A 42 26.43 12.68 2.08
N THR A 43 27.51 13.21 1.53
CA THR A 43 28.23 14.35 2.15
C THR A 43 28.27 15.62 1.32
N ALA A 44 28.31 15.51 -0.02
CA ALA A 44 28.51 16.68 -0.86
C ALA A 44 27.26 17.59 -0.92
N PRO A 45 27.43 18.93 -0.86
CA PRO A 45 26.32 19.89 -0.82
C PRO A 45 25.38 19.82 -2.01
N GLU A 46 25.89 19.54 -3.20
CA GLU A 46 25.11 19.40 -4.44
C GLU A 46 24.07 18.27 -4.38
N PHE A 47 24.25 17.27 -3.51
CA PHE A 47 23.32 16.17 -3.32
C PHE A 47 22.34 16.39 -2.15
N GLN A 48 22.29 17.58 -1.55
CA GLN A 48 21.35 17.88 -0.47
C GLN A 48 19.90 17.53 -0.85
N ARG A 49 19.45 17.98 -2.03
CA ARG A 49 18.09 17.72 -2.52
C ARG A 49 17.82 16.22 -2.75
N THR A 50 18.85 15.49 -3.13
CA THR A 50 18.74 14.03 -3.29
C THR A 50 18.54 13.37 -1.93
N ARG A 51 19.29 13.76 -0.91
CA ARG A 51 19.14 13.24 0.46
C ARG A 51 17.77 13.56 1.06
N GLU A 52 17.29 14.80 0.91
CA GLU A 52 15.95 15.21 1.34
C GLU A 52 14.87 14.32 0.70
N ASN A 53 14.93 14.12 -0.61
CA ASN A 53 14.00 13.24 -1.31
C ASN A 53 14.10 11.78 -0.88
N MET A 54 15.31 11.27 -0.63
CA MET A 54 15.53 9.89 -0.17
C MET A 54 14.93 9.70 1.22
N SER A 55 15.11 10.67 2.13
CA SER A 55 14.54 10.66 3.48
C SER A 55 13.01 10.57 3.43
N GLU A 56 12.35 11.52 2.75
CA GLU A 56 10.89 11.55 2.62
C GLU A 56 10.34 10.31 1.92
N PHE A 57 11.01 9.85 0.85
CA PHE A 57 10.59 8.63 0.15
C PHE A 57 10.66 7.41 1.05
N GLY A 58 11.72 7.32 1.88
CA GLY A 58 11.86 6.28 2.90
C GLY A 58 10.72 6.30 3.92
N GLY A 59 10.35 7.50 4.41
CA GLY A 59 9.21 7.69 5.30
C GLY A 59 7.87 7.27 4.66
N CYS A 60 7.63 7.71 3.43
CA CYS A 60 6.44 7.32 2.67
C CYS A 60 6.37 5.79 2.44
N ALA A 61 7.50 5.15 2.18
CA ALA A 61 7.56 3.70 2.02
C ALA A 61 7.25 2.95 3.33
N LYS A 62 7.72 3.48 4.49
CA LYS A 62 7.39 2.95 5.82
C LYS A 62 5.90 3.09 6.12
N ALA A 63 5.31 4.26 5.91
CA ALA A 63 3.87 4.48 6.09
C ALA A 63 3.02 3.56 5.19
N GLY A 64 3.39 3.42 3.92
CA GLY A 64 2.74 2.47 3.01
C GLY A 64 2.95 1.00 3.41
N LYS A 65 4.07 0.66 4.06
CA LYS A 65 4.29 -0.66 4.62
C LYS A 65 3.33 -0.92 5.79
N SER A 66 3.14 0.04 6.70
CA SER A 66 2.22 -0.10 7.83
C SER A 66 0.78 -0.38 7.39
N ILE A 67 0.30 0.27 6.32
CA ILE A 67 -1.02 -0.05 5.73
C ILE A 67 -1.08 -1.51 5.29
N ARG A 68 -0.03 -2.01 4.61
CA ARG A 68 0.01 -3.40 4.14
C ARG A 68 0.14 -4.40 5.29
N VAL A 69 0.82 -4.05 6.38
CA VAL A 69 0.93 -4.89 7.57
C VAL A 69 -0.42 -4.96 8.28
N ALA A 70 -1.08 -3.81 8.50
CA ALA A 70 -2.42 -3.76 9.09
C ALA A 70 -3.46 -4.57 8.29
N MET A 71 -3.31 -4.68 6.97
CA MET A 71 -4.22 -5.42 6.09
C MET A 71 -3.66 -6.77 5.63
N SER A 72 -2.56 -7.25 6.23
CA SER A 72 -1.80 -8.41 5.73
C SER A 72 -2.63 -9.69 5.60
N GLU A 73 -3.58 -9.90 6.52
CA GLU A 73 -4.44 -11.08 6.51
C GLU A 73 -5.32 -11.14 5.25
N VAL A 74 -5.86 -10.00 4.82
CA VAL A 74 -6.72 -9.91 3.62
C VAL A 74 -5.89 -9.84 2.34
N LEU A 75 -4.69 -9.27 2.41
CA LEU A 75 -3.87 -9.01 1.22
C LEU A 75 -3.18 -10.26 0.67
N ASN A 76 -3.15 -11.33 1.43
CA ASN A 76 -2.55 -12.59 0.98
C ASN A 76 -3.34 -13.17 -0.20
N GLY A 77 -2.75 -13.06 -1.40
CA GLY A 77 -3.39 -13.50 -2.65
C GLY A 77 -4.32 -12.48 -3.33
N MET A 78 -4.61 -11.33 -2.70
CA MET A 78 -5.53 -10.29 -3.21
C MET A 78 -4.84 -8.98 -3.59
N THR A 79 -3.55 -9.02 -3.94
CA THR A 79 -2.80 -7.82 -4.31
C THR A 79 -2.10 -7.96 -5.65
N ASP A 80 -1.97 -6.86 -6.37
CA ASP A 80 -1.10 -6.80 -7.54
C ASP A 80 0.37 -6.49 -7.16
N PRO A 81 1.35 -6.87 -8.00
CA PRO A 81 2.77 -6.63 -7.73
C PRO A 81 3.15 -5.14 -7.61
N GLN A 82 2.31 -4.23 -8.10
CA GLN A 82 2.55 -2.78 -8.07
C GLN A 82 1.89 -2.10 -6.86
N CYS A 83 1.15 -2.81 -6.04
CA CYS A 83 0.43 -2.29 -4.86
C CYS A 83 1.37 -1.46 -3.95
N THR A 84 2.57 -1.97 -3.65
CA THR A 84 3.57 -1.26 -2.84
C THR A 84 3.94 0.10 -3.44
N GLY A 85 4.21 0.15 -4.74
CA GLY A 85 4.56 1.40 -5.43
C GLY A 85 3.39 2.40 -5.47
N ARG A 86 2.16 1.91 -5.66
CA ARG A 86 0.96 2.74 -5.66
C ARG A 86 0.68 3.34 -4.27
N LEU A 87 0.80 2.56 -3.20
CA LEU A 87 0.70 3.06 -1.83
C LEU A 87 1.78 4.09 -1.51
N THR A 88 3.05 3.79 -1.82
CA THR A 88 4.14 4.75 -1.61
C THR A 88 3.90 6.06 -2.38
N SER A 89 3.35 6.01 -3.59
CA SER A 89 2.99 7.20 -4.36
C SER A 89 1.90 8.03 -3.66
N ILE A 90 0.89 7.40 -3.07
CA ILE A 90 -0.15 8.09 -2.29
C ILE A 90 0.46 8.70 -1.03
N MET A 91 1.27 7.95 -0.28
CA MET A 91 1.96 8.48 0.90
C MET A 91 2.84 9.69 0.54
N LYS A 92 3.47 9.67 -0.64
CA LYS A 92 4.25 10.82 -1.11
C LYS A 92 3.38 12.05 -1.41
N LYS A 93 2.17 11.86 -1.93
CA LYS A 93 1.22 12.97 -2.09
C LYS A 93 0.82 13.56 -0.74
N ILE A 94 0.48 12.71 0.24
CA ILE A 94 0.16 13.13 1.61
C ILE A 94 1.35 13.88 2.25
N ASN A 95 2.57 13.36 2.11
CA ASN A 95 3.79 14.02 2.61
C ASN A 95 4.02 15.42 2.01
N LEU A 96 3.60 15.64 0.77
CA LEU A 96 3.74 16.95 0.12
C LEU A 96 2.73 17.98 0.61
N GLU A 97 1.64 17.58 1.26
CA GLU A 97 0.66 18.48 1.86
C GLU A 97 1.19 19.12 3.16
N ASP A 98 2.20 18.52 3.80
CA ASP A 98 2.84 19.14 4.96
C ASP A 98 3.64 20.39 4.55
N GLY A 99 3.11 21.53 4.95
CA GLY A 99 3.76 22.83 4.79
C GLY A 99 4.46 23.33 6.07
N THR A 100 4.49 22.53 7.13
CA THR A 100 5.01 22.95 8.45
C THR A 100 6.47 22.59 8.66
N GLU A 101 6.87 21.39 8.22
CA GLU A 101 8.22 20.89 8.39
C GLU A 101 9.12 21.20 7.19
N ALA A 102 10.42 21.21 7.44
CA ALA A 102 11.42 21.40 6.40
C ALA A 102 11.40 20.26 5.39
N ARG A 103 11.77 20.55 4.15
CA ARG A 103 11.94 19.52 3.13
C ARG A 103 12.99 18.50 3.55
N GLY A 104 12.66 17.23 3.42
CA GLY A 104 13.44 16.10 3.92
C GLY A 104 12.90 15.52 5.23
N GLU A 105 12.09 16.29 5.96
CA GLU A 105 11.54 15.95 7.27
C GLU A 105 10.00 16.06 7.34
N ARG A 106 9.34 16.37 6.21
CA ARG A 106 7.88 16.52 6.12
C ARG A 106 7.16 15.29 6.61
N LYS A 107 6.16 15.50 7.43
CA LYS A 107 5.32 14.42 7.97
C LYS A 107 4.49 13.72 6.89
N VAL A 108 4.08 12.51 7.18
CA VAL A 108 3.05 11.79 6.44
C VAL A 108 1.82 11.73 7.32
N GLU A 109 0.97 12.76 7.26
CA GLU A 109 -0.21 12.92 8.11
C GLU A 109 -1.44 12.26 7.48
N ILE A 110 -1.54 10.95 7.60
CA ILE A 110 -2.66 10.18 7.06
C ILE A 110 -3.97 10.60 7.74
N SER A 111 -3.91 10.94 9.03
CA SER A 111 -5.06 11.33 9.84
C SER A 111 -5.79 12.56 9.32
N THR A 112 -5.07 13.50 8.71
CA THR A 112 -5.62 14.74 8.14
C THR A 112 -5.97 14.58 6.66
N GLN A 113 -5.29 13.67 5.95
CA GLN A 113 -5.36 13.50 4.49
C GLN A 113 -6.01 12.17 4.04
N ARG A 114 -7.00 11.68 4.80
CA ARG A 114 -7.67 10.38 4.58
C ARG A 114 -8.27 10.20 3.20
N THR A 115 -8.67 11.30 2.56
CA THR A 115 -9.30 11.28 1.23
C THR A 115 -8.42 10.67 0.15
N TYR A 116 -7.10 10.73 0.29
CA TYR A 116 -6.16 10.12 -0.66
C TYR A 116 -6.21 8.59 -0.67
N LEU A 117 -6.65 7.96 0.43
CA LEU A 117 -6.80 6.51 0.55
C LEU A 117 -8.21 6.01 0.22
N HIS A 118 -9.20 6.92 0.17
CA HIS A 118 -10.56 6.53 -0.12
C HIS A 118 -10.67 5.89 -1.51
N GLY A 119 -11.27 4.71 -1.57
CA GLY A 119 -11.42 3.95 -2.82
C GLY A 119 -10.12 3.31 -3.36
N PHE A 120 -9.07 3.24 -2.56
CA PHE A 120 -7.85 2.55 -2.97
C PHE A 120 -8.09 1.05 -3.13
N GLY A 121 -7.94 0.54 -4.35
CA GLY A 121 -7.98 -0.90 -4.63
C GLY A 121 -6.58 -1.53 -4.49
N PHE A 122 -6.45 -2.58 -3.70
CA PHE A 122 -5.17 -3.30 -3.53
C PHE A 122 -4.78 -4.08 -4.79
N ASP A 123 -5.75 -4.52 -5.59
CA ASP A 123 -5.52 -4.96 -6.97
C ASP A 123 -6.02 -3.88 -7.94
N LYS A 124 -5.16 -3.42 -8.84
CA LYS A 124 -5.50 -2.41 -9.84
C LYS A 124 -6.36 -2.94 -10.99
N ASN A 125 -6.32 -4.26 -11.21
CA ASN A 125 -7.00 -4.90 -12.35
C ASN A 125 -8.43 -5.31 -11.98
N ILE A 126 -8.70 -5.50 -10.68
CA ILE A 126 -9.96 -6.02 -10.16
C ILE A 126 -10.44 -5.09 -9.05
N SER A 127 -11.60 -4.46 -9.23
CA SER A 127 -12.24 -3.68 -8.18
C SER A 127 -13.37 -4.47 -7.52
N PHE A 128 -13.62 -4.24 -6.23
CA PHE A 128 -14.74 -4.85 -5.53
C PHE A 128 -16.07 -4.61 -6.28
N ALA A 129 -16.31 -3.38 -6.74
CA ALA A 129 -17.49 -3.00 -7.49
C ALA A 129 -17.62 -3.67 -8.87
N SER A 130 -16.53 -4.22 -9.43
CA SER A 130 -16.60 -4.98 -10.68
C SER A 130 -16.97 -6.46 -10.48
N ILE A 131 -16.85 -6.94 -9.25
CA ILE A 131 -17.17 -8.32 -8.89
C ILE A 131 -18.54 -8.40 -8.21
N SER A 132 -18.81 -7.56 -7.22
CA SER A 132 -20.04 -7.60 -6.43
C SER A 132 -20.92 -6.39 -6.69
N TYR A 133 -22.13 -6.64 -7.20
CA TYR A 133 -23.22 -5.67 -7.37
C TYR A 133 -24.24 -5.78 -6.23
N VAL A 134 -23.99 -6.63 -5.23
CA VAL A 134 -24.85 -6.75 -4.05
C VAL A 134 -24.81 -5.42 -3.28
N PRO A 135 -25.97 -4.81 -2.99
CA PRO A 135 -26.00 -3.57 -2.21
C PRO A 135 -25.47 -3.81 -0.80
N TYR A 136 -24.72 -2.82 -0.30
CA TYR A 136 -24.13 -2.90 1.02
C TYR A 136 -24.09 -1.56 1.74
N LEU A 137 -23.90 -1.62 3.06
CA LEU A 137 -23.73 -0.46 3.92
C LEU A 137 -22.44 -0.61 4.71
N LEU A 138 -21.70 0.49 4.88
CA LEU A 138 -20.52 0.58 5.72
C LEU A 138 -20.80 1.55 6.87
N ASN A 139 -20.57 1.10 8.07
CA ASN A 139 -20.70 1.91 9.28
C ASN A 139 -19.48 1.73 10.19
N HIS A 140 -19.24 2.71 11.03
CA HIS A 140 -18.19 2.69 12.04
C HIS A 140 -18.76 3.10 13.38
N SER A 141 -18.26 2.50 14.45
CA SER A 141 -18.55 2.96 15.81
C SER A 141 -17.96 4.36 16.07
N VAL A 142 -18.58 5.10 16.96
CA VAL A 142 -18.15 6.48 17.31
C VAL A 142 -16.73 6.50 17.91
N ASP A 143 -16.38 5.45 18.67
CA ASP A 143 -15.06 5.25 19.24
C ASP A 143 -14.00 4.77 18.23
N ARG A 144 -14.40 4.51 17.00
CA ARG A 144 -13.56 4.01 15.90
C ARG A 144 -12.97 2.61 16.13
N LEU A 145 -13.55 1.83 17.05
CA LEU A 145 -13.06 0.49 17.39
C LEU A 145 -13.69 -0.63 16.57
N THR A 146 -14.86 -0.38 15.97
CA THR A 146 -15.59 -1.37 15.18
C THR A 146 -15.97 -0.84 13.83
N SER A 147 -15.73 -1.63 12.80
CA SER A 147 -16.27 -1.41 11.45
C SER A 147 -17.31 -2.47 11.12
N ASN A 148 -18.44 -2.02 10.60
CA ASN A 148 -19.55 -2.87 10.22
C ASN A 148 -19.70 -2.85 8.69
N PHE A 149 -19.77 -4.05 8.10
CA PHE A 149 -20.07 -4.26 6.70
C PHE A 149 -21.32 -5.11 6.59
N THR A 150 -22.42 -4.48 6.19
CA THR A 150 -23.72 -5.13 6.03
C THR A 150 -24.04 -5.28 4.57
N THR A 151 -24.21 -6.53 4.10
CA THR A 151 -24.69 -6.83 2.75
C THR A 151 -26.18 -7.13 2.78
N LEU A 152 -26.89 -6.75 1.72
CA LEU A 152 -28.33 -6.98 1.60
C LEU A 152 -28.62 -8.28 0.84
N THR A 153 -29.89 -8.67 0.86
CA THR A 153 -30.39 -9.82 0.11
C THR A 153 -30.15 -9.66 -1.40
N ALA A 154 -29.73 -10.73 -2.05
CA ALA A 154 -29.45 -10.72 -3.49
C ALA A 154 -29.60 -12.09 -4.13
N THR A 155 -29.61 -12.11 -5.45
CA THR A 155 -29.46 -13.32 -6.25
C THR A 155 -28.02 -13.39 -6.79
N PRO A 156 -27.12 -14.20 -6.20
CA PRO A 156 -25.70 -14.19 -6.54
C PRO A 156 -25.43 -14.42 -8.02
N ALA A 157 -26.17 -15.30 -8.67
CA ALA A 157 -26.02 -15.60 -10.10
C ALA A 157 -26.10 -14.37 -11.02
N SER A 158 -26.80 -13.30 -10.60
CA SER A 158 -26.92 -12.03 -11.35
C SER A 158 -26.16 -10.88 -10.71
N SER A 159 -25.83 -10.99 -9.42
CA SER A 159 -25.23 -9.90 -8.64
C SER A 159 -23.75 -10.09 -8.34
N ILE A 160 -23.17 -11.23 -8.69
CA ILE A 160 -21.74 -11.50 -8.51
C ILE A 160 -21.14 -11.97 -9.84
N ASN A 161 -20.14 -11.25 -10.29
CA ASN A 161 -19.36 -11.62 -11.46
C ASN A 161 -18.25 -12.58 -11.05
N ALA A 162 -18.61 -13.84 -10.90
CA ALA A 162 -17.71 -14.88 -10.44
C ALA A 162 -16.84 -15.42 -11.59
N PRO A 163 -15.59 -15.83 -11.32
CA PRO A 163 -14.76 -16.51 -12.32
C PRO A 163 -15.32 -17.87 -12.67
N ALA A 164 -14.96 -18.38 -13.86
CA ALA A 164 -15.43 -19.68 -14.31
C ALA A 164 -14.99 -20.80 -13.33
N GLY A 165 -15.95 -21.62 -12.93
CA GLY A 165 -15.73 -22.72 -11.99
C GLY A 165 -15.93 -22.36 -10.51
N ALA A 166 -16.14 -21.09 -10.17
CA ALA A 166 -16.52 -20.72 -8.81
C ALA A 166 -17.90 -21.29 -8.47
N THR A 167 -18.06 -21.82 -7.28
CA THR A 167 -19.31 -22.42 -6.79
C THR A 167 -19.85 -21.70 -5.56
N HIS A 168 -18.98 -21.06 -4.78
CA HIS A 168 -19.28 -20.34 -3.56
C HIS A 168 -18.53 -19.00 -3.54
N PHE A 169 -18.94 -18.14 -2.65
CA PHE A 169 -18.28 -16.90 -2.33
C PHE A 169 -18.43 -16.60 -0.84
N ARG A 170 -17.58 -15.73 -0.31
CA ARG A 170 -17.78 -15.10 1.01
C ARG A 170 -17.27 -13.66 0.98
N TYR A 171 -17.85 -12.83 1.81
CA TYR A 171 -17.39 -11.48 2.01
C TYR A 171 -16.36 -11.40 3.13
N ILE A 172 -15.58 -10.35 3.08
CA ILE A 172 -14.51 -10.08 4.04
C ILE A 172 -14.63 -8.63 4.49
N ASN A 173 -14.55 -8.39 5.79
CA ASN A 173 -14.46 -7.08 6.39
C ASN A 173 -13.22 -7.02 7.27
N ALA A 174 -12.32 -6.08 7.00
CA ALA A 174 -11.11 -5.86 7.77
C ALA A 174 -11.05 -4.43 8.29
N ILE A 175 -10.61 -4.28 9.52
CA ILE A 175 -10.30 -3.01 10.15
C ILE A 175 -8.80 -2.96 10.48
N GLY A 176 -8.15 -1.82 10.23
CA GLY A 176 -6.75 -1.63 10.57
C GLY A 176 -6.46 -0.20 10.99
N VAL A 177 -5.50 -0.04 11.87
CA VAL A 177 -5.05 1.26 12.38
C VAL A 177 -3.70 1.60 11.78
N VAL A 178 -3.56 2.82 11.32
CA VAL A 178 -2.30 3.35 10.80
C VAL A 178 -2.05 4.70 11.43
N SER A 179 -0.86 4.85 12.01
CA SER A 179 -0.40 6.10 12.60
C SER A 179 0.09 7.07 11.52
N ASP A 180 0.12 8.35 11.86
CA ASP A 180 0.91 9.33 11.13
C ASP A 180 2.41 9.03 11.30
N PHE A 181 3.24 9.48 10.39
CA PHE A 181 4.68 9.30 10.42
C PHE A 181 5.39 10.64 10.44
N ALA A 182 6.34 10.79 11.36
CA ALA A 182 7.20 11.96 11.48
C ALA A 182 8.68 11.55 11.40
N PHE A 183 9.52 12.50 10.97
CA PHE A 183 10.96 12.34 11.00
C PHE A 183 11.46 12.47 12.44
N ASN A 184 12.19 11.45 12.92
CA ASN A 184 12.84 11.48 14.22
C ASN A 184 14.32 11.84 14.04
N ALA A 185 14.70 13.05 14.45
CA ALA A 185 16.06 13.53 14.31
C ALA A 185 17.09 12.72 15.16
N ALA A 186 16.66 12.09 16.26
CA ALA A 186 17.55 11.28 17.08
C ALA A 186 17.96 9.97 16.40
N THR A 187 17.05 9.35 15.65
CA THR A 187 17.31 8.11 14.90
C THR A 187 17.64 8.35 13.42
N GLY A 188 17.42 9.59 12.93
CA GLY A 188 17.61 9.95 11.52
C GLY A 188 16.64 9.25 10.57
N THR A 189 15.50 8.79 11.08
CA THR A 189 14.52 8.06 10.27
C THR A 189 13.08 8.47 10.58
N TYR A 190 12.15 8.13 9.67
CA TYR A 190 10.72 8.27 9.93
C TYR A 190 10.22 7.17 10.84
N GLU A 191 9.38 7.53 11.79
CA GLU A 191 8.77 6.63 12.76
C GLU A 191 7.27 6.96 12.90
N PRO A 192 6.42 5.97 13.26
CA PRO A 192 5.03 6.24 13.56
C PRO A 192 4.92 7.15 14.81
N THR A 193 4.04 8.13 14.80
CA THR A 193 3.80 9.04 15.93
C THR A 193 3.19 8.29 17.11
N ASN A 194 2.42 7.25 16.84
CA ASN A 194 1.84 6.36 17.85
C ASN A 194 2.18 4.90 17.51
N PRO A 195 3.34 4.39 17.94
CA PRO A 195 3.75 3.02 17.62
C PRO A 195 2.87 1.93 18.24
N GLU A 196 2.21 2.20 19.38
CA GLU A 196 1.38 1.21 20.09
C GLU A 196 0.07 0.93 19.33
N LEU A 197 -0.49 1.93 18.69
CA LEU A 197 -1.71 1.78 17.90
C LEU A 197 -1.43 1.40 16.44
N ASN A 198 -0.22 1.69 15.96
CA ASN A 198 0.14 1.44 14.57
C ASN A 198 0.11 -0.05 14.24
N GLU A 199 -0.54 -0.40 13.12
CA GLU A 199 -0.65 -1.79 12.62
C GLU A 199 -1.61 -2.70 13.41
N LEU A 200 -2.33 -2.19 14.43
CA LEU A 200 -3.43 -2.95 15.01
C LEU A 200 -4.48 -3.26 13.94
N SER A 201 -4.97 -4.50 13.93
CA SER A 201 -5.95 -4.92 12.93
C SER A 201 -6.79 -6.09 13.39
N ASN A 202 -7.92 -6.28 12.72
CA ASN A 202 -8.74 -7.46 12.82
C ASN A 202 -9.49 -7.70 11.51
N THR A 203 -9.76 -8.96 11.19
CA THR A 203 -10.47 -9.37 9.98
C THR A 203 -11.59 -10.33 10.33
N THR A 204 -12.74 -10.10 9.73
CA THR A 204 -13.90 -10.98 9.87
C THR A 204 -14.30 -11.50 8.49
N TYR A 205 -14.46 -12.80 8.42
CA TYR A 205 -14.88 -13.51 7.21
C TYR A 205 -16.34 -13.93 7.34
N GLY A 206 -17.10 -13.72 6.28
CA GLY A 206 -18.46 -14.23 6.15
C GLY A 206 -18.53 -15.74 5.97
N ALA A 207 -19.72 -16.27 6.03
CA ALA A 207 -19.96 -17.67 5.71
C ALA A 207 -19.87 -17.90 4.18
N TYR A 208 -19.35 -19.06 3.78
CA TYR A 208 -19.41 -19.44 2.37
C TYR A 208 -20.85 -19.63 1.92
N SER A 209 -21.26 -18.86 0.94
CA SER A 209 -22.59 -18.86 0.34
C SER A 209 -22.52 -19.40 -1.09
N PRO A 210 -23.44 -20.28 -1.51
CA PRO A 210 -23.44 -20.82 -2.85
C PRO A 210 -23.90 -19.77 -3.89
N LEU A 211 -23.26 -19.76 -5.05
CA LEU A 211 -23.61 -18.86 -6.16
C LEU A 211 -24.97 -19.18 -6.81
N ASN A 212 -25.47 -20.42 -6.66
CA ASN A 212 -26.69 -20.88 -7.28
C ASN A 212 -27.93 -20.82 -6.37
N ALA A 213 -27.82 -20.25 -5.17
CA ALA A 213 -28.93 -20.07 -4.23
C ALA A 213 -29.15 -18.60 -3.89
N ALA A 214 -30.31 -18.28 -3.33
CA ALA A 214 -30.58 -16.94 -2.83
C ALA A 214 -29.67 -16.60 -1.64
N TYR A 215 -29.12 -15.40 -1.63
CA TYR A 215 -28.28 -14.88 -0.55
C TYR A 215 -29.14 -13.97 0.36
N ALA A 216 -29.16 -14.30 1.64
CA ALA A 216 -29.99 -13.58 2.62
C ALA A 216 -29.38 -12.23 3.08
N GLY A 217 -28.13 -11.97 2.72
CA GLY A 217 -27.34 -10.89 3.30
C GLY A 217 -26.70 -11.32 4.61
N GLU A 218 -25.68 -10.60 5.04
CA GLU A 218 -24.99 -10.84 6.31
C GLU A 218 -24.44 -9.54 6.88
N VAL A 219 -24.10 -9.58 8.17
CA VAL A 219 -23.46 -8.47 8.89
C VAL A 219 -22.10 -8.97 9.37
N LEU A 220 -21.04 -8.29 8.96
CA LEU A 220 -19.67 -8.60 9.35
C LEU A 220 -19.10 -7.45 10.19
N ASP A 221 -18.91 -7.69 11.47
CA ASP A 221 -18.29 -6.75 12.41
C ASP A 221 -16.83 -7.11 12.61
N ALA A 222 -15.92 -6.20 12.27
CA ALA A 222 -14.52 -6.30 12.61
C ALA A 222 -14.20 -5.29 13.71
N SER A 223 -13.71 -5.80 14.84
CA SER A 223 -13.47 -4.99 16.05
C SER A 223 -12.02 -5.09 16.49
N LEU A 224 -11.45 -3.97 16.88
CA LEU A 224 -10.12 -3.87 17.47
C LEU A 224 -10.16 -4.33 18.95
N PRO A 225 -9.00 -4.59 19.58
CA PRO A 225 -8.95 -5.05 20.96
C PRO A 225 -9.70 -4.11 21.94
N VAL A 226 -10.42 -4.70 22.87
CA VAL A 226 -11.15 -3.96 23.92
C VAL A 226 -10.17 -3.15 24.77
N GLY A 227 -10.54 -1.90 25.07
CA GLY A 227 -9.69 -0.98 25.86
C GLY A 227 -8.73 -0.14 25.03
N THR A 228 -8.68 -0.32 23.72
CA THR A 228 -7.92 0.56 22.83
C THR A 228 -8.51 1.98 22.84
N VAL A 229 -7.68 2.98 23.05
CA VAL A 229 -8.08 4.40 23.02
C VAL A 229 -7.49 5.06 21.79
N MET A 230 -8.33 5.46 20.83
CA MET A 230 -7.90 6.07 19.58
C MET A 230 -7.50 7.52 19.77
N THR A 231 -6.29 7.87 19.37
CA THR A 231 -5.75 9.24 19.35
C THR A 231 -6.05 9.96 18.03
N ALA A 232 -5.77 11.24 17.97
CA ALA A 232 -6.05 12.06 16.77
C ALA A 232 -5.06 11.78 15.63
N ASP A 233 -3.87 11.33 15.95
CA ASP A 233 -2.75 11.05 15.05
C ASP A 233 -2.76 9.63 14.43
N VAL A 234 -3.90 8.93 14.55
CA VAL A 234 -4.11 7.64 13.90
C VAL A 234 -5.35 7.66 13.01
N SER A 235 -5.29 6.90 11.95
CA SER A 235 -6.40 6.63 11.03
C SER A 235 -6.86 5.20 11.15
N VAL A 236 -8.17 5.01 11.12
CA VAL A 236 -8.77 3.69 10.99
C VAL A 236 -9.15 3.47 9.53
N LEU A 237 -8.71 2.37 8.98
CA LEU A 237 -8.98 1.94 7.62
C LEU A 237 -9.94 0.76 7.67
N GLN A 238 -11.01 0.81 6.88
CA GLN A 238 -11.86 -0.33 6.58
C GLN A 238 -11.56 -0.84 5.18
N CYS A 239 -11.33 -2.12 5.05
CA CYS A 239 -11.15 -2.80 3.78
C CYS A 239 -12.22 -3.89 3.63
N ILE A 240 -12.92 -3.89 2.50
CA ILE A 240 -13.90 -4.92 2.16
C ILE A 240 -13.38 -5.74 0.99
N GLY A 241 -13.69 -7.03 1.01
CA GLY A 241 -13.29 -7.96 -0.03
C GLY A 241 -14.34 -9.03 -0.28
N ILE A 242 -14.10 -9.81 -1.33
CA ILE A 242 -14.87 -11.00 -1.70
C ILE A 242 -13.90 -12.07 -2.17
N GLU A 243 -14.10 -13.28 -1.69
CA GLU A 243 -13.34 -14.47 -2.06
C GLU A 243 -14.25 -15.51 -2.71
#